data_3356b5dd1f306012fb081bd11ee671bc
#
_entry.id   3356b5dd1f306012fb081bd11ee671bc
#
_cell.length_a   1.000
_cell.length_b   1.000
_cell.length_c   1.000
_cell.angle_alpha   90.00
_cell.angle_beta   90.00
_cell.angle_gamma   90.00
#
_symmetry.space_group_name_H-M   'P 1'
#
loop_
_entity.id
_entity.type
_entity.pdbx_description
1 polymer ?
#
loop_
_entity_poly.entity_id
_entity_poly.type
_entity_poly.pdbx_seq_one_letter_code
_entity_poly.pdbx_strand_id
1 'polypeptide(L)'
;MLFLNKYNNPKNIRFNSFKFALDEAFRRNLKIIVETGTARGKQNFLFFSKANWKDGMSTLIFSEYARYVDGRLYACDINPRNIKNAKKFTNKFKDNVTFYLEDSVSFLRNFKKKIDFLYLDSLDVKYPNASEHQLNEIKNSIKNLHKNSLVLLDDKVGKSSLSKNYLLDNGLTIINETEQQILFSS
;
A
#
# COMPACT_ATOMS: atom_id res chain seq x y z
N MET A 1 -3.78 12.53 -12.57
CA MET A 1 -2.49 13.13 -12.12
C MET A 1 -1.39 12.79 -13.11
N LEU A 2 -0.79 13.82 -13.77
CA LEU A 2 0.21 13.61 -14.84
C LEU A 2 1.48 12.91 -14.36
N PHE A 3 1.90 13.11 -13.10
CA PHE A 3 3.12 12.50 -12.58
C PHE A 3 3.08 10.96 -12.55
N LEU A 4 1.90 10.34 -12.51
CA LEU A 4 1.75 8.89 -12.51
C LEU A 4 2.21 8.25 -13.84
N ASN A 5 2.14 8.97 -14.95
CA ASN A 5 2.46 8.42 -16.28
C ASN A 5 3.89 7.85 -16.37
N LYS A 6 4.85 8.41 -15.63
CA LYS A 6 6.23 7.90 -15.60
C LYS A 6 6.37 6.52 -14.94
N TYR A 7 5.36 6.10 -14.16
CA TYR A 7 5.30 4.79 -13.50
C TYR A 7 4.56 3.73 -14.33
N ASN A 8 4.03 4.13 -15.49
CA ASN A 8 3.40 3.21 -16.44
C ASN A 8 4.48 2.35 -17.14
N ASN A 9 4.92 1.33 -16.42
CA ASN A 9 5.90 0.37 -16.90
C ASN A 9 5.17 -0.94 -17.27
N PRO A 10 5.42 -1.54 -18.45
CA PRO A 10 4.76 -2.79 -18.86
C PRO A 10 4.96 -3.96 -17.88
N LYS A 11 6.00 -3.91 -17.04
CA LYS A 11 6.23 -4.89 -15.98
C LYS A 11 5.44 -4.63 -14.71
N ASN A 12 4.84 -3.44 -14.56
CA ASN A 12 4.06 -3.08 -13.39
C ASN A 12 2.60 -3.44 -13.60
N ILE A 13 2.26 -4.69 -13.34
CA ILE A 13 0.89 -5.22 -13.50
C ILE A 13 -0.12 -4.57 -12.53
N ARG A 14 0.37 -3.89 -11.48
CA ARG A 14 -0.45 -3.16 -10.49
C ARG A 14 -0.69 -1.70 -10.86
N PHE A 15 -0.06 -1.19 -11.93
CA PHE A 15 -0.10 0.24 -12.25
C PHE A 15 -1.52 0.78 -12.43
N ASN A 16 -2.38 0.06 -13.15
CA ASN A 16 -3.74 0.53 -13.43
C ASN A 16 -4.59 0.66 -12.16
N SER A 17 -4.48 -0.29 -11.22
CA SER A 17 -5.18 -0.21 -9.93
C SER A 17 -4.60 0.87 -9.03
N PHE A 18 -3.27 1.05 -8.98
CA PHE A 18 -2.66 2.19 -8.28
C PHE A 18 -3.11 3.53 -8.86
N LYS A 19 -3.13 3.65 -10.19
CA LYS A 19 -3.59 4.87 -10.83
C LYS A 19 -5.05 5.17 -10.48
N PHE A 20 -5.94 4.18 -10.58
CA PHE A 20 -7.34 4.35 -10.23
C PHE A 20 -7.51 4.73 -8.74
N ALA A 21 -6.86 4.01 -7.83
CA ALA A 21 -6.93 4.27 -6.40
C ALA A 21 -6.43 5.68 -6.04
N LEU A 22 -5.33 6.13 -6.64
CA LEU A 22 -4.77 7.45 -6.37
C LEU A 22 -5.57 8.58 -7.04
N ASP A 23 -6.14 8.38 -8.24
CA ASP A 23 -7.05 9.35 -8.86
C ASP A 23 -8.31 9.53 -7.98
N GLU A 24 -8.84 8.44 -7.42
CA GLU A 24 -9.96 8.48 -6.48
C GLU A 24 -9.57 9.12 -5.14
N ALA A 25 -8.40 8.79 -4.60
CA ALA A 25 -7.87 9.43 -3.40
C ALA A 25 -7.69 10.94 -3.58
N PHE A 26 -7.20 11.36 -4.73
CA PHE A 26 -7.07 12.78 -5.07
C PHE A 26 -8.43 13.49 -5.16
N ARG A 27 -9.40 12.87 -5.83
CA ARG A 27 -10.76 13.39 -5.95
C ARG A 27 -11.42 13.62 -4.58
N ARG A 28 -11.11 12.75 -3.60
CA ARG A 28 -11.61 12.82 -2.22
C ARG A 28 -10.74 13.67 -1.29
N ASN A 29 -9.64 14.26 -1.77
CA ASN A 29 -8.66 15.01 -0.98
C ASN A 29 -8.03 14.18 0.17
N LEU A 30 -7.70 12.90 -0.09
CA LEU A 30 -7.09 12.00 0.87
C LEU A 30 -5.60 12.24 0.99
N LYS A 31 -5.09 12.42 2.23
CA LYS A 31 -3.71 12.87 2.49
C LYS A 31 -2.92 11.94 3.40
N ILE A 32 -3.58 11.10 4.20
CA ILE A 32 -2.95 10.17 5.14
C ILE A 32 -2.97 8.77 4.54
N ILE A 33 -1.83 8.36 4.01
CA ILE A 33 -1.64 7.07 3.38
C ILE A 33 -0.93 6.14 4.37
N VAL A 34 -1.40 4.91 4.51
CA VAL A 34 -0.76 3.86 5.30
C VAL A 34 -0.49 2.66 4.41
N GLU A 35 0.74 2.16 4.43
CA GLU A 35 1.19 1.00 3.67
C GLU A 35 1.80 -0.04 4.59
N THR A 36 1.37 -1.30 4.46
CA THR A 36 2.03 -2.45 5.09
C THR A 36 2.73 -3.30 4.03
N GLY A 37 4.00 -3.65 4.29
CA GLY A 37 4.89 -4.19 3.28
C GLY A 37 5.44 -3.09 2.38
N THR A 38 6.74 -2.79 2.50
CA THR A 38 7.37 -1.78 1.65
C THR A 38 7.88 -2.39 0.35
N ALA A 39 7.87 -1.60 -0.72
CA ALA A 39 8.45 -2.00 -1.98
C ALA A 39 9.91 -2.44 -1.82
N ARG A 40 10.19 -3.71 -2.09
CA ARG A 40 11.53 -4.32 -1.96
C ARG A 40 12.55 -3.70 -2.90
N GLY A 41 12.10 -3.22 -4.04
CA GLY A 41 12.74 -2.25 -4.93
C GLY A 41 14.08 -2.62 -5.53
N LYS A 42 14.65 -3.81 -5.27
CA LYS A 42 16.01 -4.12 -5.67
C LYS A 42 16.10 -5.37 -6.54
N GLN A 43 16.53 -5.16 -7.80
CA GLN A 43 17.26 -6.18 -8.54
C GLN A 43 18.74 -5.80 -8.50
N ASN A 44 19.60 -6.65 -7.91
CA ASN A 44 21.04 -6.47 -8.00
C ASN A 44 21.49 -6.79 -9.42
N PHE A 45 22.00 -5.79 -10.12
CA PHE A 45 22.75 -5.99 -11.33
C PHE A 45 24.11 -5.31 -11.14
N LEU A 46 25.15 -6.11 -10.91
CA LEU A 46 26.53 -5.64 -10.64
C LEU A 46 26.55 -4.59 -9.49
N PHE A 47 26.81 -3.32 -9.77
CA PHE A 47 26.96 -2.24 -8.78
C PHE A 47 25.75 -1.30 -8.69
N PHE A 48 24.67 -1.55 -9.46
CA PHE A 48 23.51 -0.65 -9.53
C PHE A 48 22.26 -1.26 -8.93
N SER A 49 21.55 -0.51 -8.09
CA SER A 49 20.21 -0.84 -7.61
C SER A 49 19.20 -0.41 -8.65
N LYS A 50 18.50 -1.36 -9.29
CA LYS A 50 17.44 -1.09 -10.26
C LYS A 50 16.07 -1.31 -9.63
N ALA A 51 15.09 -0.47 -10.00
CA ALA A 51 13.72 -0.64 -9.56
C ALA A 51 13.14 -1.98 -10.04
N ASN A 52 12.54 -2.73 -9.13
CA ASN A 52 11.82 -3.96 -9.47
C ASN A 52 10.35 -3.65 -9.76
N TRP A 53 10.04 -3.32 -10.99
CA TRP A 53 8.68 -3.00 -11.41
C TRP A 53 7.68 -4.15 -11.30
N LYS A 54 8.14 -5.40 -11.21
CA LYS A 54 7.26 -6.55 -10.96
C LYS A 54 6.62 -6.51 -9.56
N ASP A 55 7.33 -5.91 -8.58
CA ASP A 55 6.81 -5.69 -7.21
C ASP A 55 5.95 -4.40 -7.12
N GLY A 56 5.66 -3.72 -8.23
CA GLY A 56 4.79 -2.55 -8.30
C GLY A 56 5.41 -1.23 -7.83
N MET A 57 6.47 -1.23 -7.02
CA MET A 57 7.11 -0.03 -6.46
C MET A 57 6.13 0.90 -5.72
N SER A 58 5.17 0.32 -5.01
CA SER A 58 4.08 1.03 -4.30
C SER A 58 4.59 2.16 -3.41
N THR A 59 5.56 1.90 -2.53
CA THR A 59 6.13 2.91 -1.62
C THR A 59 6.64 4.14 -2.36
N LEU A 60 7.27 3.97 -3.53
CA LEU A 60 7.75 5.09 -4.35
C LEU A 60 6.59 5.91 -4.92
N ILE A 61 5.58 5.23 -5.46
CA ILE A 61 4.40 5.87 -6.08
C ILE A 61 3.60 6.63 -5.02
N PHE A 62 3.36 6.00 -3.86
CA PHE A 62 2.60 6.62 -2.76
C PHE A 62 3.37 7.77 -2.08
N SER A 63 4.71 7.69 -2.02
CA SER A 63 5.54 8.79 -1.53
C SER A 63 5.41 10.04 -2.40
N GLU A 64 5.39 9.87 -3.72
CA GLU A 64 5.22 11.00 -4.63
C GLU A 64 3.79 11.55 -4.59
N TYR A 65 2.79 10.67 -4.46
CA TYR A 65 1.43 11.10 -4.23
C TYR A 65 1.31 11.92 -2.93
N ALA A 66 1.87 11.41 -1.81
CA ALA A 66 1.87 12.13 -0.54
C ALA A 66 2.46 13.53 -0.68
N ARG A 67 3.60 13.67 -1.37
CA ARG A 67 4.17 14.99 -1.68
C ARG A 67 3.23 15.84 -2.54
N TYR A 68 2.62 15.26 -3.56
CA TYR A 68 1.76 15.97 -4.52
C TYR A 68 0.54 16.60 -3.86
N VAL A 69 -0.02 15.93 -2.83
CA VAL A 69 -1.23 16.40 -2.11
C VAL A 69 -0.90 17.11 -0.78
N ASP A 70 0.38 17.39 -0.52
CA ASP A 70 0.84 17.89 0.78
C ASP A 70 0.33 17.01 1.93
N GLY A 71 0.50 15.72 1.76
CA GLY A 71 0.08 14.67 2.68
C GLY A 71 1.25 13.90 3.26
N ARG A 72 0.97 12.70 3.79
CA ARG A 72 1.99 11.85 4.43
C ARG A 72 1.74 10.37 4.20
N LEU A 73 2.82 9.66 3.86
CA LEU A 73 2.88 8.21 3.83
C LEU A 73 3.48 7.67 5.13
N TYR A 74 2.80 6.71 5.75
CA TYR A 74 3.29 5.90 6.86
C TYR A 74 3.47 4.47 6.34
N ALA A 75 4.72 4.03 6.17
CA ALA A 75 5.05 2.74 5.59
C ALA A 75 5.71 1.83 6.63
N CYS A 76 5.21 0.61 6.77
CA CYS A 76 5.67 -0.38 7.74
C CYS A 76 6.21 -1.62 7.03
N ASP A 77 7.34 -2.14 7.52
CA ASP A 77 7.88 -3.43 7.09
C ASP A 77 8.68 -4.06 8.23
N ILE A 78 8.60 -5.37 8.39
CA ILE A 78 9.36 -6.10 9.40
C ILE A 78 10.83 -6.30 9.00
N ASN A 79 11.14 -6.17 7.72
CA ASN A 79 12.49 -6.43 7.19
C ASN A 79 13.30 -5.13 7.06
N PRO A 80 14.40 -4.97 7.83
CA PRO A 80 15.22 -3.75 7.78
C PRO A 80 15.87 -3.50 6.41
N ARG A 81 16.09 -4.55 5.60
CA ARG A 81 16.61 -4.40 4.24
C ARG A 81 15.59 -3.75 3.30
N ASN A 82 14.30 -4.14 3.44
CA ASN A 82 13.21 -3.54 2.67
C ASN A 82 13.09 -2.05 3.02
N ILE A 83 13.04 -1.70 4.31
CA ILE A 83 13.04 -0.30 4.78
C ILE A 83 14.24 0.48 4.22
N LYS A 84 15.45 -0.09 4.28
CA LYS A 84 16.66 0.55 3.74
C LYS A 84 16.54 0.81 2.23
N ASN A 85 15.99 -0.14 1.47
CA ASN A 85 15.80 0.00 0.03
C ASN A 85 14.70 1.04 -0.27
N ALA A 86 13.55 0.96 0.41
CA ALA A 86 12.46 1.91 0.25
C ALA A 86 12.94 3.35 0.52
N LYS A 87 13.69 3.60 1.59
CA LYS A 87 14.30 4.91 1.89
C LYS A 87 15.18 5.43 0.74
N LYS A 88 15.95 4.57 0.07
CA LYS A 88 16.77 4.98 -1.08
C LYS A 88 15.92 5.44 -2.26
N PHE A 89 14.88 4.69 -2.62
CA PHE A 89 14.02 5.02 -3.74
C PHE A 89 13.15 6.26 -3.48
N THR A 90 12.77 6.49 -2.22
CA THR A 90 11.90 7.58 -1.82
C THR A 90 12.64 8.82 -1.31
N ASN A 91 13.98 8.86 -1.42
CA ASN A 91 14.79 9.95 -0.85
C ASN A 91 14.36 11.36 -1.27
N LYS A 92 13.85 11.51 -2.50
CA LYS A 92 13.30 12.78 -3.00
C LYS A 92 12.02 13.24 -2.28
N PHE A 93 11.37 12.32 -1.55
CA PHE A 93 10.09 12.51 -0.87
C PHE A 93 10.21 12.28 0.64
N LYS A 94 11.44 12.26 1.18
CA LYS A 94 11.74 11.88 2.57
C LYS A 94 10.93 12.67 3.60
N ASP A 95 10.61 13.91 3.30
CA ASP A 95 9.85 14.79 4.22
C ASP A 95 8.35 14.43 4.27
N ASN A 96 7.85 13.64 3.31
CA ASN A 96 6.47 13.17 3.24
C ASN A 96 6.30 11.70 3.63
N VAL A 97 7.38 11.01 4.07
CA VAL A 97 7.33 9.57 4.40
C VAL A 97 7.88 9.32 5.79
N THR A 98 7.16 8.51 6.55
CA THR A 98 7.63 7.96 7.84
C THR A 98 7.68 6.45 7.74
N PHE A 99 8.84 5.86 8.06
CA PHE A 99 9.05 4.42 8.02
C PHE A 99 9.05 3.82 9.41
N TYR A 100 8.37 2.67 9.56
CA TYR A 100 8.31 1.87 10.77
C TYR A 100 8.92 0.48 10.51
N LEU A 101 9.90 0.11 11.34
CA LEU A 101 10.46 -1.24 11.34
C LEU A 101 9.74 -2.03 12.43
N GLU A 102 8.62 -2.64 12.06
CA GLU A 102 7.70 -3.27 13.01
C GLU A 102 6.85 -4.32 12.30
N ASP A 103 6.26 -5.25 13.05
CA ASP A 103 5.19 -6.12 12.56
C ASP A 103 3.96 -5.29 12.18
N SER A 104 3.37 -5.58 11.03
CA SER A 104 2.31 -4.76 10.45
C SER A 104 1.01 -4.77 11.26
N VAL A 105 0.66 -5.90 11.88
CA VAL A 105 -0.53 -6.00 12.75
C VAL A 105 -0.34 -5.16 14.00
N SER A 106 0.86 -5.21 14.60
CA SER A 106 1.21 -4.40 15.77
C SER A 106 1.24 -2.92 15.43
N PHE A 107 1.83 -2.56 14.29
CA PHE A 107 1.85 -1.19 13.77
C PHE A 107 0.42 -0.64 13.60
N LEU A 108 -0.47 -1.36 12.91
CA LEU A 108 -1.85 -0.93 12.68
C LEU A 108 -2.66 -0.84 13.98
N ARG A 109 -2.45 -1.77 14.92
CA ARG A 109 -3.07 -1.73 16.26
C ARG A 109 -2.72 -0.46 17.01
N ASN A 110 -1.48 -0.01 16.91
CA ASN A 110 -0.92 1.13 17.61
C ASN A 110 -1.08 2.45 16.84
N PHE A 111 -1.50 2.42 15.58
CA PHE A 111 -1.67 3.61 14.76
C PHE A 111 -2.80 4.49 15.30
N LYS A 112 -2.52 5.80 15.52
CA LYS A 112 -3.43 6.70 16.24
C LYS A 112 -4.16 7.72 15.37
N LYS A 113 -3.79 7.82 14.08
CA LYS A 113 -4.40 8.79 13.16
C LYS A 113 -5.55 8.14 12.39
N LYS A 114 -6.46 8.95 11.86
CA LYS A 114 -7.37 8.48 10.81
C LYS A 114 -6.57 8.11 9.58
N ILE A 115 -7.02 7.07 8.89
CA ILE A 115 -6.40 6.55 7.67
C ILE A 115 -7.30 6.93 6.50
N ASP A 116 -6.76 7.69 5.57
CA ASP A 116 -7.47 8.09 4.37
C ASP A 116 -7.37 7.01 3.29
N PHE A 117 -6.17 6.47 3.09
CA PHE A 117 -5.90 5.40 2.13
C PHE A 117 -5.02 4.34 2.77
N LEU A 118 -5.52 3.11 2.87
CA LEU A 118 -4.82 1.94 3.40
C LEU A 118 -4.44 0.99 2.26
N TYR A 119 -3.17 0.62 2.16
CA TYR A 119 -2.67 -0.41 1.25
C TYR A 119 -2.04 -1.56 2.02
N LEU A 120 -2.51 -2.78 1.79
CA LEU A 120 -2.06 -3.98 2.49
C LEU A 120 -1.35 -4.96 1.55
N ASP A 121 -0.04 -5.08 1.72
CA ASP A 121 0.86 -5.96 0.95
C ASP A 121 2.00 -6.54 1.79
N SER A 122 1.77 -6.88 3.06
CA SER A 122 2.84 -7.25 3.99
C SER A 122 3.35 -8.68 3.76
N LEU A 123 2.59 -9.70 4.14
CA LEU A 123 3.01 -11.10 4.10
C LEU A 123 2.79 -11.71 2.71
N ASP A 124 3.82 -12.39 2.19
CA ASP A 124 3.80 -13.01 0.86
C ASP A 124 2.85 -14.22 0.82
N VAL A 125 2.11 -14.39 -0.30
CA VAL A 125 1.12 -15.47 -0.54
C VAL A 125 1.69 -16.88 -0.37
N LYS A 126 3.00 -17.07 -0.45
CA LYS A 126 3.64 -18.39 -0.23
C LYS A 126 3.52 -18.89 1.21
N TYR A 127 3.20 -18.02 2.17
CA TYR A 127 3.02 -18.42 3.56
C TYR A 127 1.57 -18.85 3.80
N PRO A 128 1.35 -20.01 4.47
CA PRO A 128 0.01 -20.58 4.62
C PRO A 128 -0.96 -19.69 5.41
N ASN A 129 -0.44 -18.83 6.28
CA ASN A 129 -1.21 -17.90 7.11
C ASN A 129 -1.35 -16.49 6.50
N ALA A 130 -1.03 -16.30 5.21
CA ALA A 130 -1.06 -14.97 4.59
C ALA A 130 -2.46 -14.34 4.60
N SER A 131 -3.51 -15.14 4.41
CA SER A 131 -4.90 -14.67 4.41
C SER A 131 -5.36 -14.23 5.82
N GLU A 132 -5.05 -15.03 6.86
CA GLU A 132 -5.35 -14.66 8.25
C GLU A 132 -4.55 -13.42 8.68
N HIS A 133 -3.30 -13.31 8.24
CA HIS A 133 -2.47 -12.16 8.53
C HIS A 133 -3.09 -10.87 7.96
N GLN A 134 -3.47 -10.87 6.70
CA GLN A 134 -4.12 -9.70 6.07
C GLN A 134 -5.46 -9.37 6.74
N LEU A 135 -6.25 -10.38 7.11
CA LEU A 135 -7.48 -10.17 7.90
C LEU A 135 -7.18 -9.51 9.25
N ASN A 136 -6.11 -9.92 9.93
CA ASN A 136 -5.72 -9.31 11.21
C ASN A 136 -5.26 -7.86 11.03
N GLU A 137 -4.59 -7.53 9.92
CA GLU A 137 -4.27 -6.14 9.58
C GLU A 137 -5.55 -5.30 9.45
N ILE A 138 -6.56 -5.78 8.71
CA ILE A 138 -7.85 -5.09 8.57
C ILE A 138 -8.54 -4.91 9.92
N LYS A 139 -8.67 -5.97 10.72
CA LYS A 139 -9.30 -5.91 12.05
C LYS A 139 -8.67 -4.87 12.97
N ASN A 140 -7.35 -4.69 12.88
CA ASN A 140 -6.63 -3.72 13.69
C ASN A 140 -6.65 -2.28 13.11
N SER A 141 -6.96 -2.11 11.83
CA SER A 141 -7.02 -0.80 11.17
C SER A 141 -8.43 -0.22 11.05
N ILE A 142 -9.50 -1.04 11.07
CA ILE A 142 -10.87 -0.62 10.74
C ILE A 142 -11.36 0.55 11.61
N LYS A 143 -10.99 0.60 12.90
CA LYS A 143 -11.31 1.69 13.83
C LYS A 143 -10.74 3.06 13.41
N ASN A 144 -9.71 3.04 12.56
CA ASN A 144 -9.03 4.22 12.06
C ASN A 144 -9.57 4.68 10.71
N LEU A 145 -10.38 3.86 10.03
CA LEU A 145 -11.05 4.24 8.80
C LEU A 145 -12.19 5.25 9.08
N HIS A 146 -12.59 5.97 8.06
CA HIS A 146 -13.71 6.92 8.08
C HIS A 146 -14.49 6.83 6.77
N LYS A 147 -15.67 7.44 6.69
CA LYS A 147 -16.63 7.34 5.57
C LYS A 147 -16.11 7.67 4.16
N ASN A 148 -14.91 8.24 4.05
CA ASN A 148 -14.28 8.54 2.75
C ASN A 148 -13.02 7.71 2.51
N SER A 149 -12.66 6.79 3.44
CA SER A 149 -11.44 6.01 3.34
C SER A 149 -11.47 5.06 2.14
N LEU A 150 -10.27 4.79 1.61
CA LEU A 150 -10.04 3.76 0.62
C LEU A 150 -9.18 2.65 1.23
N VAL A 151 -9.46 1.41 0.87
CA VAL A 151 -8.68 0.22 1.25
C VAL A 151 -8.32 -0.55 -0.01
N LEU A 152 -7.04 -0.70 -0.29
CA LEU A 152 -6.51 -1.48 -1.41
C LEU A 152 -5.84 -2.75 -0.87
N LEU A 153 -6.38 -3.91 -1.23
CA LEU A 153 -5.80 -5.22 -0.93
C LEU A 153 -4.96 -5.70 -2.09
N ASP A 154 -3.73 -6.12 -1.82
CA ASP A 154 -2.86 -6.78 -2.82
C ASP A 154 -3.02 -8.30 -2.77
N ASP A 155 -2.54 -8.96 -3.84
CA ASP A 155 -2.58 -10.42 -4.00
C ASP A 155 -3.99 -10.99 -3.83
N LYS A 156 -4.93 -10.48 -4.62
CA LYS A 156 -6.33 -10.90 -4.64
C LYS A 156 -6.50 -12.41 -4.61
N VAL A 157 -5.76 -13.11 -5.47
CA VAL A 157 -5.75 -14.57 -5.50
C VAL A 157 -4.73 -15.07 -4.49
N GLY A 158 -5.20 -15.76 -3.45
CA GLY A 158 -4.35 -16.41 -2.46
C GLY A 158 -4.34 -15.78 -1.07
N LYS A 159 -4.61 -14.47 -0.90
CA LYS A 159 -4.66 -13.92 0.46
C LYS A 159 -5.84 -13.00 0.79
N SER A 160 -6.54 -12.43 -0.20
CA SER A 160 -7.53 -11.38 0.09
C SER A 160 -8.95 -11.88 0.37
N SER A 161 -9.23 -13.18 0.29
CA SER A 161 -10.61 -13.70 0.43
C SER A 161 -11.24 -13.40 1.78
N LEU A 162 -10.53 -13.65 2.89
CA LEU A 162 -11.04 -13.39 4.25
C LEU A 162 -11.20 -11.88 4.49
N SER A 163 -10.22 -11.09 4.07
CA SER A 163 -10.24 -9.63 4.20
C SER A 163 -11.37 -9.01 3.38
N LYS A 164 -11.61 -9.52 2.15
CA LYS A 164 -12.70 -9.09 1.27
C LYS A 164 -14.06 -9.27 1.96
N ASN A 165 -14.35 -10.48 2.45
CA ASN A 165 -15.62 -10.76 3.13
C ASN A 165 -15.79 -9.87 4.36
N TYR A 166 -14.76 -9.76 5.18
CA TYR A 166 -14.81 -8.92 6.38
C TYR A 166 -15.07 -7.44 6.08
N LEU A 167 -14.46 -6.88 5.02
CA LEU A 167 -14.71 -5.49 4.62
C LEU A 167 -16.15 -5.30 4.11
N LEU A 168 -16.68 -6.24 3.32
CA LEU A 168 -18.08 -6.21 2.85
C LEU A 168 -19.06 -6.29 4.03
N ASP A 169 -18.83 -7.19 4.98
CA ASP A 169 -19.66 -7.35 6.20
C ASP A 169 -19.63 -6.09 7.09
N ASN A 170 -18.57 -5.29 7.00
CA ASN A 170 -18.45 -4.00 7.70
C ASN A 170 -18.90 -2.81 6.84
N GLY A 171 -19.63 -3.04 5.75
CA GLY A 171 -20.30 -2.01 4.96
C GLY A 171 -19.43 -1.29 3.93
N LEU A 172 -18.19 -1.74 3.69
CA LEU A 172 -17.39 -1.21 2.59
C LEU A 172 -17.85 -1.81 1.26
N THR A 173 -17.69 -1.06 0.18
CA THR A 173 -18.09 -1.48 -1.17
C THR A 173 -16.87 -1.59 -2.08
N ILE A 174 -16.88 -2.56 -3.00
CA ILE A 174 -15.84 -2.67 -4.03
C ILE A 174 -16.10 -1.62 -5.10
N ILE A 175 -15.10 -0.78 -5.37
CA ILE A 175 -15.18 0.26 -6.41
C ILE A 175 -14.22 0.02 -7.59
N ASN A 176 -13.24 -0.86 -7.42
CA ASN A 176 -12.38 -1.34 -8.50
C ASN A 176 -11.82 -2.71 -8.15
N GLU A 177 -11.72 -3.59 -9.14
CA GLU A 177 -11.15 -4.92 -8.99
C GLU A 177 -10.35 -5.28 -10.25
N THR A 178 -9.11 -5.74 -10.07
CA THR A 178 -8.23 -6.23 -11.11
C THR A 178 -7.85 -7.69 -10.85
N GLU A 179 -6.99 -8.28 -11.67
CA GLU A 179 -6.46 -9.62 -11.40
C GLU A 179 -5.61 -9.67 -10.12
N GLN A 180 -4.95 -8.57 -9.78
CA GLN A 180 -4.01 -8.52 -8.66
C GLN A 180 -4.58 -7.90 -7.39
N GLN A 181 -5.48 -6.93 -7.51
CA GLN A 181 -5.87 -6.06 -6.41
C GLN A 181 -7.37 -5.78 -6.36
N ILE A 182 -7.87 -5.51 -5.16
CA ILE A 182 -9.26 -5.10 -4.90
C ILE A 182 -9.25 -3.79 -4.13
N LEU A 183 -9.95 -2.78 -4.65
CA LEU A 183 -10.13 -1.49 -4.00
C LEU A 183 -11.52 -1.35 -3.42
N PHE A 184 -11.55 -1.04 -2.13
CA PHE A 184 -12.78 -0.78 -1.38
C PHE A 184 -12.91 0.70 -1.04
N SER A 185 -14.16 1.12 -0.92
CA SER A 185 -14.58 2.41 -0.38
C SER A 185 -15.41 2.20 0.88
N SER A 186 -15.11 2.96 1.90
CA SER A 186 -15.96 3.17 3.07
C SER A 186 -17.09 4.11 2.74
#